data_e9335095d88ea7d2bf1651d0d9140c7c
#
_entry.id   e9335095d88ea7d2bf1651d0d9140c7c
#
_cell.length_a   1.000
_cell.length_b   1.000
_cell.length_c   1.000
_cell.angle_alpha   90.00
_cell.angle_beta   90.00
_cell.angle_gamma   90.00
#
_symmetry.space_group_name_H-M   'P 1'
#
loop_
_entity.id
_entity.type
_entity.pdbx_description
1 polymer ?
#
loop_
_entity_poly.entity_id
_entity_poly.type
_entity_poly.pdbx_seq_one_letter_code
_entity_poly.pdbx_strand_id
1 'polypeptide(L)'
;MATTDRNQPLPQDMPIPGEGLDAARMPGHWLLARLGKRVLRPGGLELTRSMLDALAIGPDDRVVELAAGLGATARLALACTPAAYTAVDRDAAAVTRLSALTAPGPTEVRAVRADAADTGLPSKSATVVYGEAMLTMQPEPAKRRIVREARRLLADSSGRYAIHEMCLLPDDIDPAHARQIAADLHDAIHVGARPLTPTGWKNLLAAEGFTVTARRTAPMALLEPGRVIADEGLIRALGIAGRALRHPAARQRVLHMRSVFQRHREHLGAISLVAVPDSSAR
;
A
#
# COMPACT_ATOMS: atom_id res chain seq x y z
N MET A 1 -18.30 21.75 25.07
CA MET A 1 -17.99 20.48 24.40
C MET A 1 -17.16 20.80 23.17
N ALA A 2 -15.86 20.61 23.23
CA ALA A 2 -14.95 20.88 22.13
C ALA A 2 -15.10 19.75 21.08
N THR A 3 -15.53 20.11 19.88
CA THR A 3 -15.51 19.25 18.70
C THR A 3 -14.05 19.00 18.35
N THR A 4 -13.51 17.85 18.77
CA THR A 4 -12.19 17.38 18.38
C THR A 4 -12.21 17.16 16.87
N ASP A 5 -11.47 17.98 16.15
CA ASP A 5 -11.32 17.94 14.70
C ASP A 5 -10.82 16.53 14.27
N ARG A 6 -11.72 15.76 13.66
CA ARG A 6 -11.53 14.33 13.30
C ARG A 6 -10.46 14.09 12.23
N ASN A 7 -9.70 15.12 11.87
CA ASN A 7 -8.73 15.09 10.77
C ASN A 7 -7.41 15.78 11.09
N GLN A 8 -6.96 15.73 12.34
CA GLN A 8 -5.67 16.34 12.67
C GLN A 8 -4.55 15.65 11.86
N PRO A 9 -3.83 16.39 11.03
CA PRO A 9 -2.66 15.86 10.35
C PRO A 9 -1.62 15.48 11.41
N LEU A 10 -0.92 14.35 11.20
CA LEU A 10 0.27 14.04 12.01
C LEU A 10 1.21 15.24 12.00
N PRO A 11 1.91 15.53 13.10
CA PRO A 11 2.86 16.64 13.19
C PRO A 11 3.79 16.63 11.98
N GLN A 12 4.02 17.81 11.38
CA GLN A 12 4.83 17.94 10.17
C GLN A 12 6.31 17.65 10.43
N ASP A 13 6.73 17.71 11.69
CA ASP A 13 8.12 17.54 12.13
C ASP A 13 8.52 16.08 12.41
N MET A 14 7.62 15.13 12.17
CA MET A 14 7.97 13.72 12.34
C MET A 14 8.85 13.21 11.20
N PRO A 15 9.89 12.40 11.49
CA PRO A 15 10.81 11.90 10.47
C PRO A 15 10.05 11.18 9.34
N ILE A 16 10.45 11.45 8.10
CA ILE A 16 9.90 10.77 6.92
C ILE A 16 10.84 9.61 6.58
N PRO A 17 10.33 8.39 6.32
CA PRO A 17 11.17 7.28 5.87
C PRO A 17 12.07 7.70 4.71
N GLY A 18 13.36 7.29 4.79
CA GLY A 18 14.35 7.69 3.79
C GLY A 18 14.93 9.12 3.97
N GLU A 19 14.74 9.81 5.11
CA GLU A 19 15.22 11.16 5.39
C GLU A 19 16.74 11.17 5.34
N GLY A 20 17.56 10.57 5.22
CA GLY A 20 19.04 10.65 5.03
C GLY A 20 19.48 10.28 3.62
N LEU A 21 18.57 9.86 2.75
CA LEU A 21 18.93 9.42 1.41
C LEU A 21 18.99 10.59 0.43
N ASP A 22 19.97 10.53 -0.48
CA ASP A 22 20.05 11.45 -1.60
C ASP A 22 18.80 11.33 -2.49
N ALA A 23 18.20 12.48 -2.84
CA ALA A 23 17.02 12.54 -3.72
C ALA A 23 17.28 11.87 -5.08
N ALA A 24 18.51 11.81 -5.56
CA ALA A 24 18.86 11.14 -6.80
C ALA A 24 18.83 9.60 -6.71
N ARG A 25 18.96 9.02 -5.49
CA ARG A 25 19.12 7.59 -5.28
C ARG A 25 18.00 6.94 -4.48
N MET A 26 17.21 7.74 -3.75
CA MET A 26 16.15 7.20 -2.90
C MET A 26 15.06 6.51 -3.71
N PRO A 27 14.34 5.54 -3.12
CA PRO A 27 13.15 4.95 -3.69
C PRO A 27 12.11 5.99 -4.11
N GLY A 28 11.46 5.80 -5.26
CA GLY A 28 10.52 6.77 -5.82
C GLY A 28 9.37 7.13 -4.89
N HIS A 29 8.85 6.17 -4.13
CA HIS A 29 7.78 6.42 -3.16
C HIS A 29 8.23 7.34 -2.01
N TRP A 30 9.47 7.21 -1.50
CA TRP A 30 10.02 8.12 -0.49
C TRP A 30 10.31 9.51 -1.07
N LEU A 31 10.75 9.60 -2.33
CA LEU A 31 10.88 10.87 -3.02
C LEU A 31 9.53 11.61 -3.09
N LEU A 32 8.47 10.91 -3.48
CA LEU A 32 7.12 11.46 -3.52
C LEU A 32 6.62 11.86 -2.12
N ALA A 33 6.92 11.05 -1.10
CA ALA A 33 6.60 11.37 0.30
C ALA A 33 7.30 12.67 0.76
N ARG A 34 8.59 12.84 0.45
CA ARG A 34 9.33 14.09 0.74
C ARG A 34 8.76 15.30 0.02
N LEU A 35 8.22 15.12 -1.16
CA LEU A 35 7.49 16.16 -1.88
C LEU A 35 6.09 16.42 -1.27
N GLY A 36 5.67 15.65 -0.27
CA GLY A 36 4.43 15.81 0.47
C GLY A 36 3.25 15.00 -0.03
N LYS A 37 3.49 14.03 -0.96
CA LYS A 37 2.46 13.09 -1.39
C LYS A 37 2.25 12.03 -0.29
N ARG A 38 1.00 11.77 0.07
CA ARG A 38 0.61 10.81 1.12
C ARG A 38 0.11 9.49 0.55
N VAL A 39 -0.59 9.56 -0.57
CA VAL A 39 -1.16 8.40 -1.26
C VAL A 39 -0.14 7.88 -2.25
N LEU A 40 0.60 6.83 -1.89
CA LEU A 40 1.78 6.33 -2.62
C LEU A 40 1.51 4.99 -3.32
N ARG A 41 0.28 4.78 -3.78
CA ARG A 41 -0.18 3.52 -4.37
C ARG A 41 -0.89 3.72 -5.70
N PRO A 42 -0.79 2.76 -6.63
CA PRO A 42 -1.52 2.79 -7.90
C PRO A 42 -3.04 2.76 -7.64
N GLY A 43 -3.86 3.32 -8.52
CA GLY A 43 -5.31 3.38 -8.34
C GLY A 43 -5.82 4.36 -7.28
N GLY A 44 -4.93 4.91 -6.43
CA GLY A 44 -5.22 5.97 -5.47
C GLY A 44 -6.19 5.58 -4.35
N LEU A 45 -6.75 6.59 -3.68
CA LEU A 45 -7.67 6.41 -2.53
C LEU A 45 -8.97 5.71 -2.89
N GLU A 46 -9.45 5.85 -4.11
CA GLU A 46 -10.71 5.22 -4.56
C GLU A 46 -10.61 3.70 -4.50
N LEU A 47 -9.52 3.13 -5.03
CA LEU A 47 -9.31 1.68 -4.99
C LEU A 47 -9.07 1.18 -3.57
N THR A 48 -8.37 1.97 -2.72
CA THR A 48 -8.23 1.68 -1.29
C THR A 48 -9.59 1.63 -0.58
N ARG A 49 -10.45 2.63 -0.80
CA ARG A 49 -11.80 2.63 -0.20
C ARG A 49 -12.60 1.40 -0.63
N SER A 50 -12.59 1.11 -1.93
CA SER A 50 -13.25 -0.10 -2.46
C SER A 50 -12.72 -1.40 -1.84
N MET A 51 -11.42 -1.46 -1.54
CA MET A 51 -10.81 -2.58 -0.81
C MET A 51 -11.31 -2.66 0.64
N LEU A 52 -11.30 -1.53 1.36
CA LEU A 52 -11.76 -1.47 2.74
C LEU A 52 -13.27 -1.77 2.86
N ASP A 53 -14.07 -1.28 1.91
CA ASP A 53 -15.50 -1.58 1.83
C ASP A 53 -15.73 -3.09 1.61
N ALA A 54 -14.95 -3.73 0.75
CA ALA A 54 -15.03 -5.18 0.52
C ALA A 54 -14.50 -6.00 1.71
N LEU A 55 -13.56 -5.46 2.49
CA LEU A 55 -13.13 -6.05 3.77
C LEU A 55 -14.19 -5.94 4.86
N ALA A 56 -15.12 -4.99 4.76
CA ALA A 56 -16.20 -4.78 5.70
C ALA A 56 -15.71 -4.76 7.18
N ILE A 57 -14.68 -3.94 7.45
CA ILE A 57 -14.11 -3.82 8.79
C ILE A 57 -15.17 -3.31 9.78
N GLY A 58 -15.35 -4.01 10.89
CA GLY A 58 -16.32 -3.69 11.95
C GLY A 58 -15.71 -3.70 13.34
N PRO A 59 -16.54 -3.42 14.37
CA PRO A 59 -16.09 -3.24 15.75
C PRO A 59 -15.50 -4.49 16.40
N ASP A 60 -15.79 -5.68 15.88
CA ASP A 60 -15.26 -6.94 16.40
C ASP A 60 -13.93 -7.35 15.73
N ASP A 61 -13.49 -6.59 14.73
CA ASP A 61 -12.31 -6.95 13.96
C ASP A 61 -11.01 -6.59 14.67
N ARG A 62 -10.04 -7.48 14.55
CA ARG A 62 -8.63 -7.26 14.85
C ARG A 62 -7.88 -7.13 13.55
N VAL A 63 -7.47 -5.90 13.23
CA VAL A 63 -6.87 -5.54 11.95
C VAL A 63 -5.36 -5.51 12.03
N VAL A 64 -4.68 -6.10 11.06
CA VAL A 64 -3.22 -5.97 10.85
C VAL A 64 -2.97 -5.38 9.47
N GLU A 65 -2.33 -4.22 9.43
CA GLU A 65 -1.84 -3.60 8.19
C GLU A 65 -0.35 -3.88 8.02
N LEU A 66 0.02 -4.53 6.91
CA LEU A 66 1.40 -4.85 6.56
C LEU A 66 2.01 -3.73 5.71
N ALA A 67 3.21 -3.28 6.07
CA ALA A 67 3.92 -2.16 5.44
C ALA A 67 3.08 -0.86 5.42
N ALA A 68 2.58 -0.47 6.58
CA ALA A 68 1.63 0.63 6.75
C ALA A 68 2.19 2.03 6.38
N GLY A 69 3.52 2.18 6.27
CA GLY A 69 4.20 3.35 5.73
C GLY A 69 3.84 4.66 6.46
N LEU A 70 3.22 5.58 5.73
CA LEU A 70 2.84 6.90 6.27
C LEU A 70 1.49 6.90 7.02
N GLY A 71 0.82 5.76 7.15
CA GLY A 71 -0.45 5.64 7.86
C GLY A 71 -1.65 6.29 7.14
N ALA A 72 -1.58 6.43 5.82
CA ALA A 72 -2.68 7.02 5.05
C ALA A 72 -3.93 6.12 5.06
N THR A 73 -3.74 4.79 4.90
CA THR A 73 -4.82 3.80 4.96
C THR A 73 -5.22 3.49 6.40
N ALA A 74 -4.25 3.50 7.33
CA ALA A 74 -4.50 3.33 8.75
C ALA A 74 -5.65 4.19 9.27
N ARG A 75 -5.69 5.47 8.87
CA ARG A 75 -6.77 6.39 9.29
C ARG A 75 -8.13 5.99 8.76
N LEU A 76 -8.19 5.45 7.55
CA LEU A 76 -9.45 4.97 6.97
C LEU A 76 -9.93 3.71 7.68
N ALA A 77 -9.03 2.77 7.96
CA ALA A 77 -9.35 1.57 8.71
C ALA A 77 -9.77 1.88 10.16
N LEU A 78 -9.08 2.81 10.84
CA LEU A 78 -9.43 3.25 12.18
C LEU A 78 -10.78 3.98 12.25
N ALA A 79 -11.20 4.64 11.17
CA ALA A 79 -12.53 5.25 11.09
C ALA A 79 -13.67 4.21 11.11
N CYS A 80 -13.38 2.94 10.80
CA CYS A 80 -14.32 1.82 10.95
C CYS A 80 -14.44 1.31 12.40
N THR A 81 -13.67 1.90 13.34
CA THR A 81 -13.67 1.56 14.78
C THR A 81 -13.50 0.06 15.09
N PRO A 82 -12.47 -0.62 14.55
CA PRO A 82 -12.20 -2.02 14.88
C PRO A 82 -11.86 -2.19 16.36
N ALA A 83 -11.98 -3.40 16.92
CA ALA A 83 -11.56 -3.71 18.28
C ALA A 83 -10.07 -3.43 18.50
N ALA A 84 -9.26 -3.83 17.54
CA ALA A 84 -7.80 -3.57 17.57
C ALA A 84 -7.25 -3.29 16.17
N TYR A 85 -6.21 -2.46 16.12
CA TYR A 85 -5.46 -2.15 14.90
C TYR A 85 -3.96 -2.24 15.17
N THR A 86 -3.28 -3.07 14.41
CA THR A 86 -1.82 -3.22 14.47
C THR A 86 -1.20 -2.82 13.13
N ALA A 87 -0.41 -1.77 13.13
CA ALA A 87 0.41 -1.38 11.98
C ALA A 87 1.78 -2.07 12.06
N VAL A 88 2.18 -2.76 11.01
CA VAL A 88 3.50 -3.39 10.90
C VAL A 88 4.31 -2.66 9.82
N ASP A 89 5.51 -2.22 10.15
CA ASP A 89 6.45 -1.69 9.17
C ASP A 89 7.90 -2.01 9.58
N ARG A 90 8.79 -2.18 8.62
CA ARG A 90 10.21 -2.41 8.88
C ARG A 90 11.00 -1.12 9.13
N ASP A 91 10.50 0.01 8.62
CA ASP A 91 11.14 1.32 8.74
C ASP A 91 10.85 1.96 10.09
N ALA A 92 11.91 2.33 10.83
CA ALA A 92 11.76 2.91 12.16
C ALA A 92 11.04 4.26 12.16
N ALA A 93 11.24 5.09 11.12
CA ALA A 93 10.56 6.38 11.01
C ALA A 93 9.07 6.20 10.71
N ALA A 94 8.72 5.20 9.87
CA ALA A 94 7.33 4.81 9.66
C ALA A 94 6.68 4.36 10.97
N VAL A 95 7.32 3.46 11.74
CA VAL A 95 6.80 2.98 13.03
C VAL A 95 6.61 4.13 14.02
N THR A 96 7.56 5.07 14.13
CA THR A 96 7.42 6.26 14.99
C THR A 96 6.18 7.07 14.61
N ARG A 97 5.92 7.27 13.32
CA ARG A 97 4.71 7.97 12.85
C ARG A 97 3.42 7.19 13.14
N LEU A 98 3.45 5.88 12.93
CA LEU A 98 2.32 4.99 13.17
C LEU A 98 1.97 4.87 14.66
N SER A 99 2.97 4.94 15.55
CA SER A 99 2.76 4.97 17.00
C SER A 99 2.04 6.23 17.50
N ALA A 100 2.04 7.31 16.71
CA ALA A 100 1.29 8.53 17.02
C ALA A 100 -0.15 8.51 16.50
N LEU A 101 -0.59 7.43 15.85
CA LEU A 101 -1.97 7.28 15.42
C LEU A 101 -2.88 7.08 16.63
N THR A 102 -4.01 7.74 16.58
CA THR A 102 -5.10 7.57 17.55
C THR A 102 -6.36 7.15 16.82
N ALA A 103 -7.19 6.35 17.49
CA ALA A 103 -8.48 5.93 16.98
C ALA A 103 -9.62 6.76 17.61
N PRO A 104 -10.73 6.97 16.92
CA PRO A 104 -11.96 7.40 17.54
C PRO A 104 -12.54 6.23 18.37
N GLY A 105 -12.63 6.38 19.69
CA GLY A 105 -13.24 5.35 20.56
C GLY A 105 -12.26 4.35 21.18
N PRO A 106 -12.72 3.15 21.55
CA PRO A 106 -11.96 2.21 22.37
C PRO A 106 -10.98 1.32 21.59
N THR A 107 -10.75 1.56 20.31
CA THR A 107 -9.84 0.75 19.50
C THR A 107 -8.43 0.73 20.09
N GLU A 108 -7.88 -0.44 20.35
CA GLU A 108 -6.48 -0.60 20.70
C GLU A 108 -5.60 -0.38 19.46
N VAL A 109 -4.73 0.63 19.49
CA VAL A 109 -3.83 0.96 18.37
C VAL A 109 -2.39 0.68 18.78
N ARG A 110 -1.67 -0.09 17.97
CA ARG A 110 -0.23 -0.35 18.17
C ARG A 110 0.53 -0.35 16.85
N ALA A 111 1.79 0.05 16.91
CA ALA A 111 2.73 -0.07 15.80
C ALA A 111 3.86 -1.03 16.18
N VAL A 112 4.25 -1.89 15.24
CA VAL A 112 5.27 -2.93 15.43
C VAL A 112 6.33 -2.78 14.36
N ARG A 113 7.59 -2.73 14.77
CA ARG A 113 8.72 -2.77 13.84
C ARG A 113 9.07 -4.21 13.52
N ALA A 114 8.66 -4.69 12.34
CA ALA A 114 8.93 -6.05 11.89
C ALA A 114 8.94 -6.16 10.37
N ASP A 115 9.46 -7.27 9.84
CA ASP A 115 9.30 -7.64 8.44
C ASP A 115 7.88 -8.20 8.21
N ALA A 116 7.26 -7.84 7.11
CA ALA A 116 5.92 -8.33 6.76
C ALA A 116 5.87 -9.86 6.50
N ALA A 117 7.03 -10.49 6.25
CA ALA A 117 7.16 -11.94 6.10
C ALA A 117 7.39 -12.67 7.44
N ASP A 118 7.63 -11.92 8.52
CA ASP A 118 7.84 -12.43 9.89
C ASP A 118 7.51 -11.29 10.88
N THR A 119 6.24 -11.17 11.22
CA THR A 119 5.74 -10.06 12.03
C THR A 119 6.01 -10.23 13.53
N GLY A 120 6.32 -11.45 13.98
CA GLY A 120 6.40 -11.79 15.40
C GLY A 120 5.05 -11.76 16.14
N LEU A 121 3.94 -11.50 15.45
CA LEU A 121 2.61 -11.51 16.06
C LEU A 121 2.11 -12.95 16.25
N PRO A 122 1.26 -13.21 17.25
CA PRO A 122 0.69 -14.55 17.47
C PRO A 122 -0.11 -15.05 16.26
N SER A 123 -0.06 -16.36 16.01
CA SER A 123 -0.93 -17.00 15.00
C SER A 123 -2.41 -16.80 15.37
N LYS A 124 -3.28 -16.64 14.36
CA LYS A 124 -4.73 -16.47 14.52
C LYS A 124 -5.13 -15.27 15.38
N SER A 125 -4.24 -14.26 15.45
CA SER A 125 -4.46 -13.04 16.23
C SER A 125 -5.26 -11.96 15.49
N ALA A 126 -5.46 -12.09 14.18
CA ALA A 126 -6.17 -11.14 13.33
C ALA A 126 -7.43 -11.74 12.70
N THR A 127 -8.44 -10.91 12.45
CA THR A 127 -9.60 -11.22 11.60
C THR A 127 -9.47 -10.57 10.22
N VAL A 128 -8.71 -9.49 10.14
CA VAL A 128 -8.42 -8.79 8.89
C VAL A 128 -6.93 -8.54 8.78
N VAL A 129 -6.33 -8.91 7.65
CA VAL A 129 -4.96 -8.54 7.27
C VAL A 129 -5.00 -7.87 5.91
N TYR A 130 -4.27 -6.79 5.72
CA TYR A 130 -4.10 -6.20 4.39
C TYR A 130 -2.74 -5.54 4.21
N GLY A 131 -2.36 -5.34 2.94
CA GLY A 131 -1.17 -4.58 2.56
C GLY A 131 -1.35 -3.89 1.21
N GLU A 132 -0.78 -2.70 1.06
CA GLU A 132 -0.89 -1.91 -0.16
C GLU A 132 0.46 -1.52 -0.73
N ALA A 133 0.62 -1.69 -2.04
CA ALA A 133 1.79 -1.28 -2.83
C ALA A 133 3.13 -1.79 -2.26
N MET A 134 3.14 -2.99 -1.70
CA MET A 134 4.32 -3.56 -1.05
C MET A 134 4.79 -4.87 -1.69
N LEU A 135 3.87 -5.73 -2.14
CA LEU A 135 4.21 -7.02 -2.75
C LEU A 135 4.84 -6.83 -4.14
N THR A 136 4.39 -5.86 -4.91
CA THR A 136 4.99 -5.54 -6.23
C THR A 136 6.50 -5.34 -6.16
N MET A 137 7.00 -4.80 -5.05
CA MET A 137 8.44 -4.52 -4.87
C MET A 137 9.23 -5.73 -4.36
N GLN A 138 8.59 -6.85 -4.11
CA GLN A 138 9.24 -8.06 -3.59
C GLN A 138 9.57 -9.06 -4.71
N PRO A 139 10.67 -9.84 -4.59
CA PRO A 139 10.85 -11.02 -5.40
C PRO A 139 9.80 -12.10 -5.03
N GLU A 140 9.52 -13.02 -5.96
CA GLU A 140 8.45 -14.00 -5.79
C GLU A 140 8.55 -14.82 -4.48
N PRO A 141 9.74 -15.33 -4.08
CA PRO A 141 9.84 -16.06 -2.80
C PRO A 141 9.46 -15.21 -1.58
N ALA A 142 9.74 -13.89 -1.62
CA ALA A 142 9.35 -12.99 -0.54
C ALA A 142 7.85 -12.69 -0.56
N LYS A 143 7.24 -12.50 -1.76
CA LYS A 143 5.78 -12.38 -1.89
C LYS A 143 5.07 -13.56 -1.22
N ARG A 144 5.50 -14.80 -1.53
CA ARG A 144 4.93 -16.02 -0.94
C ARG A 144 5.07 -16.05 0.58
N ARG A 145 6.24 -15.68 1.12
CA ARG A 145 6.43 -15.63 2.59
C ARG A 145 5.49 -14.64 3.25
N ILE A 146 5.31 -13.45 2.66
CA ILE A 146 4.41 -12.42 3.19
C ILE A 146 2.95 -12.90 3.16
N VAL A 147 2.51 -13.52 2.05
CA VAL A 147 1.14 -14.06 1.94
C VAL A 147 0.93 -15.20 2.95
N ARG A 148 1.94 -16.06 3.14
CA ARG A 148 1.91 -17.14 4.15
C ARG A 148 1.86 -16.58 5.58
N GLU A 149 2.58 -15.50 5.86
CA GLU A 149 2.51 -14.81 7.15
C GLU A 149 1.11 -14.23 7.37
N ALA A 150 0.53 -13.58 6.36
CA ALA A 150 -0.87 -13.12 6.44
C ALA A 150 -1.83 -14.28 6.73
N ARG A 151 -1.62 -15.46 6.09
CA ARG A 151 -2.42 -16.67 6.35
C ARG A 151 -2.25 -17.18 7.78
N ARG A 152 -1.04 -17.14 8.33
CA ARG A 152 -0.75 -17.53 9.71
C ARG A 152 -1.44 -16.63 10.74
N LEU A 153 -1.47 -15.33 10.46
CA LEU A 153 -2.09 -14.34 11.35
C LEU A 153 -3.60 -14.44 11.42
N LEU A 154 -4.24 -14.89 10.34
CA LEU A 154 -5.69 -14.90 10.24
C LEU A 154 -6.36 -16.04 11.02
N ALA A 155 -7.49 -15.72 11.64
CA ALA A 155 -8.42 -16.71 12.17
C ALA A 155 -9.03 -17.54 11.04
N ASP A 156 -9.22 -18.86 11.26
CA ASP A 156 -9.57 -19.78 10.17
C ASP A 156 -10.96 -19.53 9.55
N SER A 157 -11.97 -19.17 10.35
CA SER A 157 -13.36 -19.11 9.89
C SER A 157 -13.87 -17.72 9.52
N SER A 158 -13.21 -16.66 9.96
CA SER A 158 -13.63 -15.27 9.74
C SER A 158 -12.55 -14.40 9.15
N GLY A 159 -11.41 -15.00 8.79
CA GLY A 159 -10.24 -14.30 8.27
C GLY A 159 -10.48 -13.69 6.90
N ARG A 160 -10.06 -12.44 6.70
CA ARG A 160 -10.09 -11.76 5.39
C ARG A 160 -8.72 -11.16 5.13
N TYR A 161 -8.19 -11.43 3.94
CA TYR A 161 -6.92 -10.87 3.48
C TYR A 161 -7.16 -9.98 2.27
N ALA A 162 -6.54 -8.82 2.23
CA ALA A 162 -6.57 -7.99 1.04
C ALA A 162 -5.19 -7.53 0.60
N ILE A 163 -5.03 -7.43 -0.71
CA ILE A 163 -3.88 -6.78 -1.35
C ILE A 163 -4.38 -5.67 -2.28
N HIS A 164 -3.59 -4.60 -2.37
CA HIS A 164 -3.77 -3.54 -3.34
C HIS A 164 -2.43 -3.27 -4.00
N GLU A 165 -2.27 -3.68 -5.25
CA GLU A 165 -0.99 -3.76 -5.92
C GLU A 165 -1.04 -3.21 -7.36
N MET A 166 0.11 -2.97 -7.95
CA MET A 166 0.24 -2.75 -9.39
C MET A 166 -0.03 -4.07 -10.13
N CYS A 167 -0.68 -4.01 -11.27
CA CYS A 167 -0.85 -5.18 -12.12
C CYS A 167 -0.48 -4.89 -13.58
N LEU A 168 -0.10 -5.96 -14.28
CA LEU A 168 0.11 -5.97 -15.73
C LEU A 168 -1.19 -6.34 -16.45
N LEU A 169 -1.44 -5.71 -17.59
CA LEU A 169 -2.60 -5.94 -18.44
C LEU A 169 -2.15 -6.08 -19.90
N PRO A 170 -2.84 -6.90 -20.70
CA PRO A 170 -3.82 -7.91 -20.30
C PRO A 170 -3.20 -9.12 -19.59
N ASP A 171 -4.01 -10.11 -19.20
CA ASP A 171 -3.50 -11.32 -18.51
C ASP A 171 -2.55 -12.17 -19.38
N ASP A 172 -2.70 -12.11 -20.70
CA ASP A 172 -1.88 -12.79 -21.71
C ASP A 172 -0.76 -11.89 -22.29
N ILE A 173 -0.36 -10.85 -21.58
CA ILE A 173 0.75 -9.97 -21.99
C ILE A 173 2.00 -10.81 -22.33
N ASP A 174 2.65 -10.46 -23.44
CA ASP A 174 3.89 -11.12 -23.84
C ASP A 174 4.96 -11.07 -22.73
N PRO A 175 5.59 -12.21 -22.38
CA PRO A 175 6.57 -12.26 -21.30
C PRO A 175 7.80 -11.36 -21.52
N ALA A 176 8.23 -11.13 -22.78
CA ALA A 176 9.34 -10.24 -23.06
C ALA A 176 8.92 -8.77 -22.83
N HIS A 177 7.71 -8.40 -23.24
CA HIS A 177 7.15 -7.08 -22.96
C HIS A 177 6.96 -6.84 -21.46
N ALA A 178 6.44 -7.83 -20.71
CA ALA A 178 6.31 -7.75 -19.26
C ALA A 178 7.66 -7.52 -18.56
N ARG A 179 8.73 -8.19 -19.00
CA ARG A 179 10.10 -7.96 -18.50
C ARG A 179 10.61 -6.57 -18.82
N GLN A 180 10.34 -6.04 -20.03
CA GLN A 180 10.73 -4.67 -20.41
C GLN A 180 10.03 -3.65 -19.52
N ILE A 181 8.72 -3.79 -19.27
CA ILE A 181 7.99 -2.92 -18.36
C ILE A 181 8.59 -2.96 -16.95
N ALA A 182 8.90 -4.15 -16.43
CA ALA A 182 9.50 -4.30 -15.12
C ALA A 182 10.90 -3.64 -15.03
N ALA A 183 11.69 -3.70 -16.09
CA ALA A 183 13.00 -3.03 -16.18
C ALA A 183 12.85 -1.50 -16.21
N ASP A 184 11.96 -0.97 -17.04
CA ASP A 184 11.69 0.47 -17.14
C ASP A 184 11.15 1.03 -15.81
N LEU A 185 10.27 0.26 -15.13
CA LEU A 185 9.79 0.62 -13.80
C LEU A 185 10.92 0.64 -12.78
N HIS A 186 11.78 -0.39 -12.76
CA HIS A 186 12.93 -0.45 -11.85
C HIS A 186 13.83 0.78 -11.99
N ASP A 187 14.15 1.15 -13.24
CA ASP A 187 14.98 2.33 -13.53
C ASP A 187 14.30 3.63 -13.05
N ALA A 188 12.99 3.76 -13.29
CA ALA A 188 12.27 4.98 -12.92
C ALA A 188 12.10 5.15 -11.40
N ILE A 189 11.75 4.06 -10.67
CA ILE A 189 11.39 4.16 -9.24
C ILE A 189 12.53 3.77 -8.30
N HIS A 190 13.65 3.28 -8.81
CA HIS A 190 14.85 2.85 -8.06
C HIS A 190 14.57 1.78 -7.00
N VAL A 191 13.58 0.95 -7.24
CA VAL A 191 13.31 -0.29 -6.49
C VAL A 191 12.84 -1.37 -7.46
N GLY A 192 13.05 -2.63 -7.11
CA GLY A 192 12.58 -3.73 -7.95
C GLY A 192 11.06 -3.68 -8.08
N ALA A 193 10.54 -3.55 -9.30
CA ALA A 193 9.12 -3.66 -9.56
C ALA A 193 8.83 -4.97 -10.30
N ARG A 194 7.99 -5.81 -9.71
CA ARG A 194 7.61 -7.12 -10.26
C ARG A 194 6.10 -7.27 -10.15
N PRO A 195 5.34 -6.44 -10.90
CA PRO A 195 3.89 -6.56 -10.94
C PRO A 195 3.51 -7.89 -11.60
N LEU A 196 2.45 -8.50 -11.14
CA LEU A 196 1.85 -9.68 -11.75
C LEU A 196 0.61 -9.27 -12.55
N THR A 197 0.15 -10.13 -13.44
CA THR A 197 -1.16 -9.99 -14.06
C THR A 197 -2.27 -10.25 -13.03
N PRO A 198 -3.52 -9.87 -13.27
CA PRO A 198 -4.64 -10.19 -12.39
C PRO A 198 -4.72 -11.69 -12.06
N THR A 199 -4.57 -12.56 -13.05
CA THR A 199 -4.51 -14.00 -12.85
C THR A 199 -3.27 -14.42 -12.07
N GLY A 200 -2.10 -13.79 -12.31
CA GLY A 200 -0.88 -14.03 -11.56
C GLY A 200 -1.03 -13.71 -10.06
N TRP A 201 -1.65 -12.58 -9.71
CA TRP A 201 -1.96 -12.24 -8.32
C TRP A 201 -2.92 -13.22 -7.67
N LYS A 202 -4.00 -13.62 -8.39
CA LYS A 202 -4.94 -14.63 -7.92
C LYS A 202 -4.24 -15.98 -7.64
N ASN A 203 -3.38 -16.42 -8.57
CA ASN A 203 -2.65 -17.68 -8.43
C ASN A 203 -1.64 -17.65 -7.27
N LEU A 204 -0.99 -16.49 -7.02
CA LEU A 204 -0.13 -16.31 -5.87
C LEU A 204 -0.90 -16.51 -4.55
N LEU A 205 -2.10 -15.93 -4.44
CA LEU A 205 -2.95 -16.07 -3.25
C LEU A 205 -3.45 -17.50 -3.10
N ALA A 206 -3.91 -18.12 -4.19
CA ALA A 206 -4.40 -19.49 -4.18
C ALA A 206 -3.30 -20.49 -3.78
N ALA A 207 -2.07 -20.30 -4.23
CA ALA A 207 -0.93 -21.15 -3.87
C ALA A 207 -0.57 -21.11 -2.37
N GLU A 208 -1.01 -20.09 -1.64
CA GLU A 208 -0.79 -19.94 -0.20
C GLU A 208 -2.11 -20.14 0.61
N GLY A 209 -3.11 -20.80 0.02
CA GLY A 209 -4.33 -21.23 0.70
C GLY A 209 -5.39 -20.14 0.87
N PHE A 210 -5.57 -19.31 -0.17
CA PHE A 210 -6.60 -18.28 -0.19
C PHE A 210 -7.51 -18.41 -1.41
N THR A 211 -8.81 -18.26 -1.21
CA THR A 211 -9.79 -18.07 -2.29
C THR A 211 -10.16 -16.60 -2.41
N VAL A 212 -9.99 -16.03 -3.62
CA VAL A 212 -10.36 -14.64 -3.91
C VAL A 212 -11.87 -14.51 -4.01
N THR A 213 -12.45 -13.59 -3.22
CA THR A 213 -13.90 -13.32 -3.14
C THR A 213 -14.30 -12.00 -3.79
N ALA A 214 -13.38 -11.04 -3.88
CA ALA A 214 -13.64 -9.76 -4.57
C ALA A 214 -12.41 -9.30 -5.34
N ARG A 215 -12.65 -8.69 -6.51
CA ARG A 215 -11.62 -8.07 -7.36
C ARG A 215 -12.12 -6.72 -7.85
N ARG A 216 -11.23 -5.72 -7.81
CA ARG A 216 -11.41 -4.41 -8.44
C ARG A 216 -10.12 -4.02 -9.15
N THR A 217 -10.25 -3.30 -10.25
CA THR A 217 -9.11 -2.77 -11.01
C THR A 217 -9.30 -1.28 -11.25
N ALA A 218 -8.18 -0.57 -11.39
CA ALA A 218 -8.16 0.85 -11.71
C ALA A 218 -6.95 1.17 -12.60
N PRO A 219 -6.96 2.28 -13.35
CA PRO A 219 -5.80 2.74 -14.09
C PRO A 219 -4.61 3.07 -13.17
N MET A 220 -3.39 2.87 -13.67
CA MET A 220 -2.16 3.32 -13.02
C MET A 220 -2.00 4.84 -13.19
N ALA A 221 -2.66 5.64 -12.39
CA ALA A 221 -2.71 7.09 -12.53
C ALA A 221 -1.96 7.85 -11.43
N LEU A 222 -0.99 7.21 -10.74
CA LEU A 222 -0.33 7.71 -9.52
C LEU A 222 0.23 9.14 -9.63
N LEU A 223 0.74 9.54 -10.79
CA LEU A 223 1.34 10.85 -11.06
C LEU A 223 0.53 11.71 -12.03
N GLU A 224 -0.69 11.31 -12.37
CA GLU A 224 -1.58 12.14 -13.18
C GLU A 224 -2.13 13.31 -12.35
N PRO A 225 -2.09 14.57 -12.86
CA PRO A 225 -2.48 15.75 -12.08
C PRO A 225 -3.88 15.64 -11.48
N GLY A 226 -4.86 15.17 -12.26
CA GLY A 226 -6.23 14.97 -11.77
C GLY A 226 -6.30 13.97 -10.61
N ARG A 227 -5.54 12.85 -10.68
CA ARG A 227 -5.45 11.87 -9.60
C ARG A 227 -4.75 12.44 -8.36
N VAL A 228 -3.67 13.18 -8.55
CA VAL A 228 -2.97 13.85 -7.42
C VAL A 228 -3.91 14.81 -6.70
N ILE A 229 -4.71 15.59 -7.44
CA ILE A 229 -5.70 16.50 -6.85
C ILE A 229 -6.81 15.70 -6.13
N ALA A 230 -7.31 14.62 -6.72
CA ALA A 230 -8.35 13.78 -6.12
C ALA A 230 -7.88 13.10 -4.83
N ASP A 231 -6.64 12.64 -4.79
CA ASP A 231 -6.06 11.92 -3.65
C ASP A 231 -5.59 12.85 -2.51
N GLU A 232 -5.03 14.02 -2.85
CA GLU A 232 -4.33 14.89 -1.89
C GLU A 232 -5.08 16.20 -1.60
N GLY A 233 -6.05 16.55 -2.44
CA GLY A 233 -6.71 17.86 -2.45
C GLY A 233 -5.88 18.93 -3.17
N LEU A 234 -6.54 20.00 -3.66
CA LEU A 234 -5.92 21.04 -4.49
C LEU A 234 -4.76 21.75 -3.80
N ILE A 235 -4.93 22.16 -2.56
CA ILE A 235 -3.90 22.93 -1.81
C ILE A 235 -2.62 22.11 -1.66
N ARG A 236 -2.75 20.83 -1.31
CA ARG A 236 -1.60 19.94 -1.15
C ARG A 236 -0.96 19.61 -2.50
N ALA A 237 -1.75 19.39 -3.55
CA ALA A 237 -1.25 19.16 -4.90
C ALA A 237 -0.42 20.34 -5.40
N LEU A 238 -0.86 21.58 -5.17
CA LEU A 238 -0.08 22.80 -5.45
C LEU A 238 1.21 22.85 -4.62
N GLY A 239 1.14 22.49 -3.32
CA GLY A 239 2.33 22.40 -2.46
C GLY A 239 3.35 21.35 -2.95
N ILE A 240 2.90 20.18 -3.43
CA ILE A 240 3.76 19.15 -4.03
C ILE A 240 4.43 19.68 -5.29
N ALA A 241 3.66 20.31 -6.18
CA ALA A 241 4.19 20.92 -7.41
C ALA A 241 5.22 22.02 -7.10
N GLY A 242 4.93 22.90 -6.15
CA GLY A 242 5.84 23.97 -5.72
C GLY A 242 7.16 23.43 -5.13
N ARG A 243 7.11 22.36 -4.33
CA ARG A 243 8.34 21.70 -3.83
C ARG A 243 9.12 21.03 -4.95
N ALA A 244 8.45 20.35 -5.88
CA ALA A 244 9.12 19.75 -7.03
C ALA A 244 9.81 20.80 -7.90
N LEU A 245 9.20 21.97 -8.10
CA LEU A 245 9.82 23.08 -8.86
C LEU A 245 11.08 23.64 -8.20
N ARG A 246 11.13 23.70 -6.86
CA ARG A 246 12.28 24.19 -6.10
C ARG A 246 13.46 23.19 -6.04
N HIS A 247 13.24 21.93 -6.39
CA HIS A 247 14.24 20.85 -6.34
C HIS A 247 14.41 20.22 -7.72
N PRO A 248 15.32 20.73 -8.58
CA PRO A 248 15.48 20.27 -9.97
C PRO A 248 15.69 18.77 -10.14
N ALA A 249 16.53 18.15 -9.28
CA ALA A 249 16.77 16.71 -9.32
C ALA A 249 15.50 15.90 -9.00
N ALA A 250 14.74 16.30 -7.98
CA ALA A 250 13.47 15.66 -7.64
C ALA A 250 12.43 15.82 -8.76
N ARG A 251 12.35 17.04 -9.35
CA ARG A 251 11.48 17.31 -10.50
C ARG A 251 11.79 16.41 -11.68
N GLN A 252 13.07 16.30 -12.05
CA GLN A 252 13.51 15.47 -13.16
C GLN A 252 13.10 14.01 -12.95
N ARG A 253 13.30 13.47 -11.75
CA ARG A 253 12.89 12.11 -11.40
C ARG A 253 11.38 11.90 -11.44
N VAL A 254 10.58 12.85 -10.92
CA VAL A 254 9.11 12.77 -10.97
C VAL A 254 8.63 12.78 -12.43
N LEU A 255 9.20 13.64 -13.28
CA LEU A 255 8.87 13.68 -14.70
C LEU A 255 9.27 12.38 -15.41
N HIS A 256 10.43 11.81 -15.09
CA HIS A 256 10.87 10.52 -15.61
C HIS A 256 9.92 9.38 -15.19
N MET A 257 9.60 9.26 -13.90
CA MET A 257 8.59 8.29 -13.41
C MET A 257 7.26 8.43 -14.16
N ARG A 258 6.79 9.67 -14.30
CA ARG A 258 5.53 9.94 -15.00
C ARG A 258 5.60 9.53 -16.48
N SER A 259 6.70 9.83 -17.19
CA SER A 259 6.86 9.44 -18.59
C SER A 259 6.87 7.92 -18.78
N VAL A 260 7.49 7.17 -17.86
CA VAL A 260 7.48 5.70 -17.88
C VAL A 260 6.07 5.16 -17.63
N PHE A 261 5.35 5.69 -16.63
CA PHE A 261 3.96 5.28 -16.38
C PHE A 261 3.05 5.59 -17.56
N GLN A 262 3.21 6.73 -18.23
CA GLN A 262 2.44 7.09 -19.41
C GLN A 262 2.77 6.22 -20.62
N ARG A 263 4.04 5.88 -20.83
CA ARG A 263 4.49 4.98 -21.91
C ARG A 263 3.81 3.62 -21.81
N HIS A 264 3.68 3.10 -20.60
CA HIS A 264 3.12 1.77 -20.35
C HIS A 264 1.65 1.80 -19.86
N ARG A 265 0.94 2.93 -20.01
CA ARG A 265 -0.40 3.13 -19.44
C ARG A 265 -1.44 2.08 -19.84
N GLU A 266 -1.28 1.47 -21.01
CA GLU A 266 -2.18 0.44 -21.55
C GLU A 266 -1.91 -0.94 -20.94
N HIS A 267 -0.70 -1.12 -20.37
CA HIS A 267 -0.23 -2.36 -19.77
C HIS A 267 -0.03 -2.27 -18.25
N LEU A 268 -0.22 -1.10 -17.67
CA LEU A 268 -0.10 -0.87 -16.23
C LEU A 268 -1.44 -0.48 -15.62
N GLY A 269 -1.90 -1.29 -14.70
CA GLY A 269 -3.07 -1.03 -13.88
C GLY A 269 -2.78 -1.14 -12.39
N ALA A 270 -3.83 -0.94 -11.62
CA ALA A 270 -3.90 -1.25 -10.21
C ALA A 270 -4.97 -2.32 -9.99
N ILE A 271 -4.73 -3.20 -9.02
CA ILE A 271 -5.67 -4.25 -8.65
C ILE A 271 -5.81 -4.30 -7.15
N SER A 272 -7.04 -4.47 -6.67
CA SER A 272 -7.34 -4.87 -5.31
C SER A 272 -8.02 -6.23 -5.33
N LEU A 273 -7.53 -7.14 -4.51
CA LEU A 273 -8.09 -8.46 -4.28
C LEU A 273 -8.43 -8.61 -2.81
N VAL A 274 -9.63 -9.08 -2.52
CA VAL A 274 -10.01 -9.58 -1.18
C VAL A 274 -10.17 -11.08 -1.26
N ALA A 275 -9.62 -11.79 -0.29
CA ALA A 275 -9.59 -13.23 -0.25
C ALA A 275 -9.88 -13.74 1.16
N VAL A 276 -10.36 -14.95 1.26
CA VAL A 276 -10.59 -15.68 2.51
C VAL A 276 -9.72 -16.93 2.56
N PRO A 277 -9.32 -17.39 3.75
CA PRO A 277 -8.63 -18.66 3.90
C PRO A 277 -9.45 -19.82 3.34
N ASP A 278 -8.81 -20.73 2.62
CA ASP A 278 -9.45 -21.93 2.13
C ASP A 278 -9.91 -22.81 3.30
N SER A 279 -11.15 -23.25 3.26
CA SER A 279 -11.72 -24.16 4.27
C SER A 279 -11.15 -25.58 4.22
N SER A 280 -10.42 -25.93 3.17
CA SER A 280 -9.89 -27.28 2.88
C SER A 280 -8.44 -27.50 3.30
N ALA A 281 -7.73 -26.49 3.80
CA ALA A 281 -6.35 -26.65 4.28
C ALA A 281 -6.33 -26.98 5.79
N ARG A 282 -6.74 -28.21 6.14
CA ARG A 282 -6.48 -28.82 7.46
C ARG A 282 -5.34 -29.83 7.36
#